data_fb56012c534803de1e53ff2a8f8ae3f7
#
_entry.id   fb56012c534803de1e53ff2a8f8ae3f7
#
_cell.length_a   1.000
_cell.length_b   1.000
_cell.length_c   1.000
_cell.angle_alpha   90.00
_cell.angle_beta   90.00
_cell.angle_gamma   90.00
#
_symmetry.space_group_name_H-M   'P 1'
#
loop_
_entity.id
_entity.type
_entity.pdbx_description
1 polymer ?
#
loop_
_entity_poly.entity_id
_entity_poly.type
_entity_poly.pdbx_seq_one_letter_code
_entity_poly.pdbx_strand_id
1 'polypeptide(L)'
;MSRGLGDVYKRQDIDTALFRELSKYTKEFALRIAAALKSYRSSVFSDLSELESQLDFYGGAAQFISSVRARGMKMCRPKFLPSEKRVTRLKNVFDLNFYRQLVTQNPQEILTEKIVANDIDMSDYARFYMVTGANNGGKTTFARAVGVCHLMAQMGLYVPAESAEISPADYIFTHFPKEEAVGINSSRFTTEIKELKKICEYMTDRSLVIFNESIQSTTPVE
;
A
#
# COMPACT_ATOMS: atom_id res chain seq x y z
N MET A 1 10.12 88.77 -20.44
CA MET A 1 10.43 87.41 -20.87
C MET A 1 10.60 86.50 -19.67
N SER A 2 9.49 86.00 -19.04
CA SER A 2 9.60 85.11 -17.88
C SER A 2 8.34 84.19 -17.72
N ARG A 3 7.59 83.90 -18.76
CA ARG A 3 6.41 83.01 -18.69
C ARG A 3 6.66 81.53 -19.10
N GLY A 4 7.82 81.20 -19.62
CA GLY A 4 8.09 79.85 -20.13
C GLY A 4 8.67 78.84 -19.12
N LEU A 5 9.39 79.31 -18.10
CA LEU A 5 10.07 78.43 -17.13
C LEU A 5 9.13 77.88 -16.05
N GLY A 6 8.09 78.62 -15.63
CA GLY A 6 7.11 78.13 -14.66
C GLY A 6 6.20 77.03 -15.12
N ASP A 7 5.87 76.99 -16.43
CA ASP A 7 5.02 75.92 -17.04
C ASP A 7 5.77 74.61 -17.24
N VAL A 8 7.09 74.67 -17.45
CA VAL A 8 7.94 73.47 -17.58
C VAL A 8 8.11 72.78 -16.18
N TYR A 9 8.32 73.56 -15.13
CA TYR A 9 8.41 73.02 -13.73
C TYR A 9 7.09 72.43 -13.29
N LYS A 10 5.93 73.05 -13.58
CA LYS A 10 4.63 72.50 -13.26
C LYS A 10 4.32 71.21 -14.00
N ARG A 11 4.74 71.07 -15.24
CA ARG A 11 4.60 69.80 -16.02
C ARG A 11 5.48 68.70 -15.44
N GLN A 12 6.73 68.98 -15.07
CA GLN A 12 7.59 67.99 -14.42
C GLN A 12 7.03 67.50 -13.07
N ASP A 13 6.42 68.35 -12.26
CA ASP A 13 5.80 67.97 -11.01
C ASP A 13 4.54 67.09 -11.21
N ILE A 14 3.72 67.42 -12.21
CA ILE A 14 2.53 66.63 -12.56
C ILE A 14 2.94 65.26 -13.14
N ASP A 15 3.95 65.19 -13.97
CA ASP A 15 4.46 63.93 -14.53
C ASP A 15 5.06 63.05 -13.43
N THR A 16 5.74 63.63 -12.46
CA THR A 16 6.33 62.93 -11.33
C THR A 16 5.24 62.39 -10.37
N ALA A 17 4.20 63.18 -10.12
CA ALA A 17 3.06 62.75 -9.31
C ALA A 17 2.25 61.63 -9.98
N LEU A 18 2.00 61.73 -11.29
CA LEU A 18 1.31 60.74 -12.08
C LEU A 18 2.11 59.41 -12.15
N PHE A 19 3.44 59.51 -12.38
CA PHE A 19 4.31 58.34 -12.35
C PHE A 19 4.33 57.65 -10.97
N ARG A 20 4.29 58.42 -9.88
CA ARG A 20 4.24 57.86 -8.52
C ARG A 20 2.94 57.13 -8.24
N GLU A 21 1.79 57.64 -8.68
CA GLU A 21 0.50 56.98 -8.54
C GLU A 21 0.41 55.77 -9.46
N LEU A 22 0.79 55.85 -10.73
CA LEU A 22 0.84 54.69 -11.65
C LEU A 22 1.76 53.59 -11.10
N SER A 23 2.87 53.92 -10.49
CA SER A 23 3.81 52.97 -9.88
C SER A 23 3.20 52.24 -8.69
N LYS A 24 2.33 52.89 -7.89
CA LYS A 24 1.61 52.22 -6.82
C LYS A 24 0.63 51.16 -7.36
N TYR A 25 -0.17 51.54 -8.36
CA TYR A 25 -1.14 50.61 -8.96
C TYR A 25 -0.45 49.44 -9.66
N THR A 26 0.59 49.70 -10.43
CA THR A 26 1.37 48.64 -11.11
C THR A 26 2.04 47.70 -10.10
N LYS A 27 2.57 48.23 -8.98
CA LYS A 27 3.15 47.41 -7.91
C LYS A 27 2.11 46.54 -7.22
N GLU A 28 0.94 47.12 -6.88
CA GLU A 28 -0.17 46.36 -6.25
C GLU A 28 -0.68 45.26 -7.19
N PHE A 29 -0.88 45.57 -8.48
CA PHE A 29 -1.28 44.63 -9.48
C PHE A 29 -0.26 43.51 -9.68
N ALA A 30 1.04 43.84 -9.73
CA ALA A 30 2.11 42.88 -9.83
C ALA A 30 2.17 41.95 -8.61
N LEU A 31 1.93 42.47 -7.39
CA LEU A 31 1.88 41.65 -6.18
C LEU A 31 0.69 40.66 -6.20
N ARG A 32 -0.48 41.11 -6.67
CA ARG A 32 -1.64 40.22 -6.81
C ARG A 32 -1.40 39.10 -7.85
N ILE A 33 -0.80 39.44 -8.98
CA ILE A 33 -0.43 38.43 -9.99
C ILE A 33 0.62 37.47 -9.41
N ALA A 34 1.65 37.99 -8.74
CA ALA A 34 2.68 37.14 -8.13
C ALA A 34 2.11 36.19 -7.08
N ALA A 35 1.17 36.67 -6.25
CA ALA A 35 0.47 35.83 -5.28
C ALA A 35 -0.37 34.73 -5.95
N ALA A 36 -1.14 35.08 -6.99
CA ALA A 36 -1.94 34.11 -7.74
C ALA A 36 -1.06 33.05 -8.44
N LEU A 37 0.04 33.48 -9.07
CA LEU A 37 1.00 32.55 -9.70
C LEU A 37 1.69 31.66 -8.68
N LYS A 38 2.03 32.18 -7.49
CA LYS A 38 2.62 31.39 -6.41
C LYS A 38 1.64 30.32 -5.89
N SER A 39 0.36 30.69 -5.71
CA SER A 39 -0.68 29.74 -5.30
C SER A 39 -0.89 28.67 -6.35
N TYR A 40 -1.03 29.04 -7.63
CA TYR A 40 -1.16 28.11 -8.75
C TYR A 40 0.04 27.14 -8.83
N ARG A 41 1.24 27.68 -8.76
CA ARG A 41 2.47 26.87 -8.75
C ARG A 41 2.47 25.87 -7.60
N SER A 42 2.12 26.30 -6.38
CA SER A 42 2.11 25.42 -5.20
C SER A 42 1.13 24.27 -5.37
N SER A 43 -0.06 24.52 -5.91
CA SER A 43 -1.06 23.48 -6.18
C SER A 43 -0.57 22.48 -7.23
N VAL A 44 -0.08 22.97 -8.37
CA VAL A 44 0.43 22.09 -9.45
C VAL A 44 1.63 21.26 -9.00
N PHE A 45 2.55 21.83 -8.23
CA PHE A 45 3.68 21.06 -7.70
C PHE A 45 3.27 20.01 -6.68
N SER A 46 2.25 20.29 -5.83
CA SER A 46 1.70 19.30 -4.90
C SER A 46 1.11 18.12 -5.66
N ASP A 47 0.27 18.38 -6.66
CA ASP A 47 -0.38 17.35 -7.47
C ASP A 47 0.62 16.49 -8.26
N LEU A 48 1.66 17.14 -8.81
CA LEU A 48 2.74 16.44 -9.52
C LEU A 48 3.58 15.58 -8.58
N SER A 49 3.85 16.05 -7.37
CA SER A 49 4.63 15.28 -6.37
C SER A 49 3.88 14.05 -5.89
N GLU A 50 2.56 14.15 -5.73
CA GLU A 50 1.71 13.00 -5.42
C GLU A 50 1.69 11.97 -6.55
N LEU A 51 1.57 12.44 -7.80
CA LEU A 51 1.61 11.59 -8.99
C LEU A 51 2.97 10.89 -9.13
N GLU A 52 4.08 11.58 -8.87
CA GLU A 52 5.43 11.01 -8.88
C GLU A 52 5.53 9.83 -7.90
N SER A 53 5.08 10.02 -6.66
CA SER A 53 5.06 8.96 -5.64
C SER A 53 4.25 7.74 -6.06
N GLN A 54 3.09 7.95 -6.69
CA GLN A 54 2.26 6.85 -7.22
C GLN A 54 2.95 6.12 -8.38
N LEU A 55 3.57 6.86 -9.29
CA LEU A 55 4.31 6.29 -10.42
C LEU A 55 5.52 5.48 -9.96
N ASP A 56 6.24 5.96 -8.96
CA ASP A 56 7.38 5.24 -8.36
C ASP A 56 6.92 3.92 -7.72
N PHE A 57 5.81 3.94 -6.99
CA PHE A 57 5.25 2.73 -6.39
C PHE A 57 4.88 1.69 -7.45
N TYR A 58 4.11 2.06 -8.46
CA TYR A 58 3.70 1.12 -9.51
C TYR A 58 4.86 0.73 -10.43
N GLY A 59 5.80 1.63 -10.67
CA GLY A 59 7.04 1.35 -11.40
C GLY A 59 7.90 0.29 -10.68
N GLY A 60 8.10 0.47 -9.38
CA GLY A 60 8.79 -0.51 -8.53
C GLY A 60 8.06 -1.86 -8.49
N ALA A 61 6.73 -1.85 -8.38
CA ALA A 61 5.92 -3.06 -8.42
C ALA A 61 6.05 -3.78 -9.77
N ALA A 62 6.04 -3.08 -10.90
CA ALA A 62 6.22 -3.67 -12.22
C ALA A 62 7.61 -4.31 -12.39
N GLN A 63 8.66 -3.65 -11.91
CA GLN A 63 10.02 -4.21 -11.89
C GLN A 63 10.09 -5.47 -11.03
N PHE A 64 9.49 -5.45 -9.84
CA PHE A 64 9.42 -6.61 -8.95
C PHE A 64 8.71 -7.78 -9.63
N ILE A 65 7.52 -7.56 -10.21
CA ILE A 65 6.75 -8.58 -10.95
C ILE A 65 7.59 -9.18 -12.09
N SER A 66 8.29 -8.34 -12.85
CA SER A 66 9.16 -8.77 -13.94
C SER A 66 10.31 -9.63 -13.41
N SER A 67 10.90 -9.28 -12.28
CA SER A 67 11.98 -10.04 -11.64
C SER A 67 11.52 -11.41 -11.14
N VAL A 68 10.30 -11.50 -10.61
CA VAL A 68 9.68 -12.77 -10.16
C VAL A 68 9.44 -13.69 -11.35
N ARG A 69 8.88 -13.15 -12.43
CA ARG A 69 8.64 -13.91 -13.68
C ARG A 69 9.91 -14.39 -14.35
N ALA A 70 10.96 -13.58 -14.35
CA ALA A 70 12.27 -13.95 -14.90
C ALA A 70 12.89 -15.17 -14.21
N ARG A 71 12.48 -15.46 -12.96
CA ARG A 71 12.91 -16.66 -12.20
C ARG A 71 11.92 -17.83 -12.34
N GLY A 72 11.04 -17.79 -13.33
CA GLY A 72 10.10 -18.86 -13.63
C GLY A 72 8.83 -18.87 -12.78
N MET A 73 8.70 -17.97 -11.80
CA MET A 73 7.51 -17.93 -10.95
C MET A 73 6.36 -17.19 -11.63
N LYS A 74 5.13 -17.71 -11.47
CA LYS A 74 3.95 -17.14 -12.13
C LYS A 74 3.34 -16.04 -11.26
N MET A 75 3.02 -14.92 -11.90
CA MET A 75 2.20 -13.86 -11.30
C MET A 75 1.08 -13.49 -12.25
N CYS A 76 -0.14 -13.39 -11.78
CA CYS A 76 -1.30 -13.05 -12.59
C CYS A 76 -2.00 -11.79 -12.12
N ARG A 77 -2.78 -11.19 -13.02
CA ARG A 77 -3.74 -10.16 -12.66
C ARG A 77 -4.96 -10.84 -12.05
N PRO A 78 -5.37 -10.50 -10.82
CA PRO A 78 -6.54 -11.12 -10.20
C PRO A 78 -7.82 -10.69 -10.92
N LYS A 79 -8.77 -11.62 -11.03
CA LYS A 79 -10.15 -11.34 -11.43
C LYS A 79 -10.97 -11.08 -10.18
N PHE A 80 -11.52 -9.89 -10.07
CA PHE A 80 -12.40 -9.54 -8.96
C PHE A 80 -13.81 -10.06 -9.19
N LEU A 81 -14.37 -10.62 -8.13
CA LEU A 81 -15.77 -11.03 -8.02
C LEU A 81 -16.48 -10.11 -7.03
N PRO A 82 -17.81 -10.00 -7.05
CA PRO A 82 -18.56 -9.25 -6.05
C PRO A 82 -18.22 -9.69 -4.62
N SER A 83 -18.10 -8.76 -3.69
CA SER A 83 -17.70 -9.01 -2.30
C SER A 83 -18.66 -9.98 -1.58
N GLU A 84 -19.94 -9.95 -1.95
CA GLU A 84 -21.00 -10.81 -1.40
C GLU A 84 -20.76 -12.29 -1.70
N LYS A 85 -20.04 -12.61 -2.77
CA LYS A 85 -19.71 -14.00 -3.13
C LYS A 85 -18.66 -14.63 -2.21
N ARG A 86 -17.82 -13.81 -1.57
CA ARG A 86 -16.80 -14.26 -0.60
C ARG A 86 -15.92 -15.40 -1.13
N VAL A 87 -15.50 -15.29 -2.39
CA VAL A 87 -14.72 -16.31 -3.09
C VAL A 87 -13.23 -15.96 -3.05
N THR A 88 -12.42 -16.96 -2.77
CA THR A 88 -10.97 -16.93 -2.96
C THR A 88 -10.55 -18.20 -3.66
N ARG A 89 -10.29 -18.13 -4.96
CA ARG A 89 -9.73 -19.22 -5.76
C ARG A 89 -8.37 -18.82 -6.26
N LEU A 90 -7.36 -19.55 -5.83
CA LEU A 90 -5.99 -19.32 -6.25
C LEU A 90 -5.42 -20.64 -6.75
N LYS A 91 -4.79 -20.61 -7.93
CA LYS A 91 -4.04 -21.74 -8.46
C LYS A 91 -2.56 -21.47 -8.40
N ASN A 92 -1.80 -22.46 -7.95
CA ASN A 92 -0.35 -22.38 -7.83
C ASN A 92 0.10 -21.12 -7.07
N VAL A 93 -0.58 -20.83 -5.93
CA VAL A 93 -0.20 -19.72 -5.06
C VAL A 93 1.09 -20.04 -4.30
N PHE A 94 1.98 -19.07 -4.16
CA PHE A 94 3.22 -19.20 -3.42
C PHE A 94 3.50 -17.98 -2.52
N ASP A 95 4.33 -18.19 -1.49
CA ASP A 95 4.70 -17.15 -0.53
C ASP A 95 5.85 -16.29 -1.05
N LEU A 96 5.61 -14.99 -1.20
CA LEU A 96 6.61 -14.01 -1.61
C LEU A 96 7.73 -13.81 -0.58
N ASN A 97 7.48 -14.01 0.71
CA ASN A 97 8.53 -13.92 1.71
C ASN A 97 9.52 -15.09 1.58
N PHE A 98 9.00 -16.29 1.36
CA PHE A 98 9.84 -17.45 1.10
C PHE A 98 10.61 -17.30 -0.22
N TYR A 99 9.94 -16.82 -1.28
CA TYR A 99 10.60 -16.45 -2.53
C TYR A 99 11.76 -15.47 -2.29
N ARG A 100 11.53 -14.40 -1.52
CA ARG A 100 12.55 -13.39 -1.23
C ARG A 100 13.75 -13.98 -0.48
N GLN A 101 13.51 -14.87 0.48
CA GLN A 101 14.58 -15.56 1.20
C GLN A 101 15.48 -16.39 0.25
N LEU A 102 14.86 -17.15 -0.66
CA LEU A 102 15.59 -17.94 -1.65
C LEU A 102 16.39 -17.06 -2.61
N VAL A 103 15.82 -15.97 -3.10
CA VAL A 103 16.51 -15.01 -3.97
C VAL A 103 17.71 -14.38 -3.27
N THR A 104 17.60 -14.06 -1.97
CA THR A 104 18.70 -13.49 -1.20
C THR A 104 19.86 -14.49 -1.07
N GLN A 105 19.56 -15.79 -0.94
CA GLN A 105 20.56 -16.84 -0.86
C GLN A 105 21.18 -17.19 -2.21
N ASN A 106 20.39 -17.16 -3.28
CA ASN A 106 20.78 -17.56 -4.63
C ASN A 106 20.22 -16.58 -5.69
N PRO A 107 20.88 -15.43 -5.92
CA PRO A 107 20.32 -14.33 -6.72
C PRO A 107 20.02 -14.63 -8.19
N GLN A 108 20.65 -15.65 -8.77
CA GLN A 108 20.52 -15.99 -10.20
C GLN A 108 19.76 -17.28 -10.49
N GLU A 109 19.21 -17.93 -9.46
CA GLU A 109 18.60 -19.24 -9.60
C GLU A 109 17.16 -19.17 -10.09
N ILE A 110 16.75 -20.16 -10.90
CA ILE A 110 15.35 -20.41 -11.25
C ILE A 110 14.72 -21.17 -10.08
N LEU A 111 13.58 -20.65 -9.57
CA LEU A 111 13.02 -21.10 -8.30
C LEU A 111 11.82 -22.03 -8.44
N THR A 112 11.41 -22.37 -9.65
CA THR A 112 10.23 -23.22 -9.93
C THR A 112 10.30 -24.62 -9.28
N GLU A 113 11.47 -25.17 -9.10
CA GLU A 113 11.65 -26.49 -8.46
C GLU A 113 11.78 -26.40 -6.93
N LYS A 114 12.10 -25.22 -6.40
CA LYS A 114 12.33 -25.03 -4.97
C LYS A 114 11.09 -24.51 -4.21
N ILE A 115 10.17 -23.89 -4.93
CA ILE A 115 8.96 -23.34 -4.34
C ILE A 115 7.79 -24.22 -4.71
N VAL A 116 7.25 -24.91 -3.72
CA VAL A 116 6.00 -25.67 -3.89
C VAL A 116 4.84 -24.70 -3.84
N ALA A 117 4.17 -24.56 -4.97
CA ALA A 117 2.95 -23.77 -5.07
C ALA A 117 1.73 -24.66 -4.77
N ASN A 118 0.67 -24.08 -4.24
CA ASN A 118 -0.52 -24.77 -3.80
C ASN A 118 -1.78 -24.15 -4.37
N ASP A 119 -2.86 -24.92 -4.41
CA ASP A 119 -4.19 -24.44 -4.81
C ASP A 119 -5.07 -24.22 -3.58
N ILE A 120 -5.98 -23.25 -3.67
CA ILE A 120 -7.05 -23.05 -2.70
C ILE A 120 -8.34 -22.66 -3.41
N ASP A 121 -9.46 -23.21 -2.97
CA ASP A 121 -10.81 -22.82 -3.41
C ASP A 121 -11.69 -22.61 -2.17
N MET A 122 -11.79 -21.36 -1.73
CA MET A 122 -12.75 -20.92 -0.73
C MET A 122 -13.95 -20.33 -1.48
N SER A 123 -15.02 -21.08 -1.53
CA SER A 123 -16.27 -20.66 -2.15
C SER A 123 -17.43 -20.72 -1.16
N ASP A 124 -18.66 -20.46 -1.59
CA ASP A 124 -19.84 -20.39 -0.74
C ASP A 124 -20.07 -21.63 0.18
N TYR A 125 -19.50 -22.78 -0.19
CA TYR A 125 -19.64 -24.03 0.55
C TYR A 125 -18.58 -24.26 1.61
N ALA A 126 -17.44 -23.56 1.55
CA ALA A 126 -16.32 -23.75 2.47
C ALA A 126 -15.71 -22.41 2.88
N ARG A 127 -16.18 -21.87 3.99
CA ARG A 127 -15.74 -20.60 4.55
C ARG A 127 -14.66 -20.72 5.62
N PHE A 128 -14.48 -21.91 6.11
CA PHE A 128 -13.52 -22.23 7.15
C PHE A 128 -12.56 -23.31 6.65
N TYR A 129 -11.28 -23.01 6.63
CA TYR A 129 -10.22 -23.91 6.22
C TYR A 129 -9.26 -24.17 7.38
N MET A 130 -9.11 -25.44 7.71
CA MET A 130 -8.11 -25.87 8.67
C MET A 130 -6.94 -26.53 7.92
N VAL A 131 -5.76 -25.92 8.02
CA VAL A 131 -4.53 -26.46 7.41
C VAL A 131 -3.77 -27.24 8.47
N THR A 132 -3.67 -28.55 8.28
CA THR A 132 -2.96 -29.47 9.18
C THR A 132 -1.73 -30.06 8.49
N GLY A 133 -0.77 -30.54 9.26
CA GLY A 133 0.44 -31.18 8.74
C GLY A 133 1.61 -31.06 9.68
N ALA A 134 2.74 -31.67 9.30
CA ALA A 134 3.97 -31.67 10.10
C ALA A 134 4.51 -30.26 10.35
N ASN A 135 5.26 -30.09 11.44
CA ASN A 135 6.02 -28.86 11.67
C ASN A 135 7.04 -28.68 10.52
N ASN A 136 7.23 -27.45 10.11
CA ASN A 136 7.99 -27.07 8.90
C ASN A 136 7.39 -27.57 7.56
N GLY A 137 6.19 -28.12 7.55
CA GLY A 137 5.49 -28.54 6.33
C GLY A 137 4.86 -27.41 5.51
N GLY A 138 5.21 -26.16 5.77
CA GLY A 138 4.74 -25.00 4.98
C GLY A 138 3.35 -24.45 5.33
N LYS A 139 2.71 -24.88 6.42
CA LYS A 139 1.39 -24.40 6.84
C LYS A 139 1.31 -22.88 6.96
N THR A 140 2.24 -22.29 7.71
CA THR A 140 2.35 -20.83 7.90
C THR A 140 2.66 -20.10 6.61
N THR A 141 3.53 -20.69 5.79
CA THR A 141 3.90 -20.18 4.45
C THR A 141 2.68 -20.11 3.53
N PHE A 142 1.87 -21.17 3.51
CA PHE A 142 0.65 -21.22 2.72
C PHE A 142 -0.40 -20.20 3.20
N ALA A 143 -0.68 -20.14 4.51
CA ALA A 143 -1.62 -19.19 5.08
C ALA A 143 -1.21 -17.73 4.77
N ARG A 144 0.08 -17.42 4.88
CA ARG A 144 0.62 -16.10 4.54
C ARG A 144 0.52 -15.80 3.05
N ALA A 145 0.76 -16.77 2.16
CA ALA A 145 0.62 -16.61 0.73
C ALA A 145 -0.81 -16.18 0.34
N VAL A 146 -1.83 -16.77 0.93
CA VAL A 146 -3.24 -16.39 0.71
C VAL A 146 -3.50 -14.95 1.15
N GLY A 147 -3.06 -14.56 2.36
CA GLY A 147 -3.22 -13.19 2.85
C GLY A 147 -2.50 -12.16 1.98
N VAL A 148 -1.28 -12.45 1.55
CA VAL A 148 -0.51 -11.58 0.65
C VAL A 148 -1.19 -11.42 -0.70
N CYS A 149 -1.79 -12.51 -1.26
CA CYS A 149 -2.57 -12.42 -2.48
C CYS A 149 -3.75 -11.45 -2.37
N HIS A 150 -4.52 -11.51 -1.28
CA HIS A 150 -5.62 -10.57 -1.05
C HIS A 150 -5.12 -9.14 -0.92
N LEU A 151 -4.07 -8.91 -0.14
CA LEU A 151 -3.48 -7.58 0.04
C LEU A 151 -3.03 -6.99 -1.31
N MET A 152 -2.23 -7.74 -2.07
CA MET A 152 -1.74 -7.28 -3.37
C MET A 152 -2.86 -7.05 -4.38
N ALA A 153 -3.86 -7.94 -4.43
CA ALA A 153 -5.03 -7.76 -5.27
C ALA A 153 -5.75 -6.44 -4.98
N GLN A 154 -6.04 -6.15 -3.69
CA GLN A 154 -6.73 -4.94 -3.29
C GLN A 154 -5.90 -3.65 -3.47
N MET A 155 -4.57 -3.78 -3.57
CA MET A 155 -3.66 -2.70 -3.98
C MET A 155 -3.60 -2.51 -5.51
N GLY A 156 -4.34 -3.30 -6.30
CA GLY A 156 -4.32 -3.24 -7.76
C GLY A 156 -3.10 -3.89 -8.41
N LEU A 157 -2.36 -4.71 -7.68
CA LEU A 157 -1.14 -5.37 -8.15
C LEU A 157 -1.41 -6.77 -8.72
N TYR A 158 -0.44 -7.30 -9.44
CA TYR A 158 -0.39 -8.73 -9.76
C TYR A 158 -0.14 -9.54 -8.49
N VAL A 159 -0.73 -10.73 -8.42
CA VAL A 159 -0.63 -11.63 -7.26
C VAL A 159 0.26 -12.83 -7.55
N PRO A 160 0.94 -13.41 -6.53
CA PRO A 160 1.84 -14.55 -6.69
C PRO A 160 1.05 -15.86 -6.87
N ALA A 161 0.41 -16.00 -8.01
CA ALA A 161 -0.37 -17.18 -8.41
C ALA A 161 -0.42 -17.30 -9.92
N GLU A 162 -0.76 -18.48 -10.43
CA GLU A 162 -1.00 -18.71 -11.85
C GLU A 162 -2.35 -18.14 -12.31
N SER A 163 -3.38 -18.30 -11.48
CA SER A 163 -4.68 -17.64 -11.66
C SER A 163 -5.29 -17.31 -10.31
N ALA A 164 -6.07 -16.22 -10.27
CA ALA A 164 -6.71 -15.74 -9.06
C ALA A 164 -8.11 -15.18 -9.37
N GLU A 165 -9.13 -15.69 -8.68
CA GLU A 165 -10.46 -15.10 -8.57
C GLU A 165 -10.68 -14.72 -7.10
N ILE A 166 -10.90 -13.44 -6.83
CA ILE A 166 -10.92 -12.91 -5.46
C ILE A 166 -12.13 -11.99 -5.29
N SER A 167 -12.93 -12.25 -4.28
CA SER A 167 -13.88 -11.28 -3.75
C SER A 167 -13.14 -10.38 -2.75
N PRO A 168 -13.20 -9.04 -2.90
CA PRO A 168 -12.53 -8.13 -1.96
C PRO A 168 -13.04 -8.33 -0.53
N ALA A 169 -12.10 -8.45 0.41
CA ALA A 169 -12.37 -8.44 1.83
C ALA A 169 -12.43 -7.00 2.35
N ASP A 170 -13.35 -6.70 3.27
CA ASP A 170 -13.42 -5.40 3.94
C ASP A 170 -12.29 -5.24 4.97
N TYR A 171 -11.93 -6.34 5.65
CA TYR A 171 -10.77 -6.41 6.54
C TYR A 171 -9.96 -7.67 6.27
N ILE A 172 -8.66 -7.57 6.46
CA ILE A 172 -7.73 -8.71 6.47
C ILE A 172 -7.10 -8.75 7.86
N PHE A 173 -7.53 -9.68 8.67
CA PHE A 173 -6.97 -9.91 10.01
C PHE A 173 -5.98 -11.06 9.99
N THR A 174 -4.88 -10.88 10.69
CA THR A 174 -3.87 -11.93 10.87
C THR A 174 -3.53 -12.06 12.34
N HIS A 175 -3.44 -13.30 12.82
CA HIS A 175 -2.97 -13.62 14.16
C HIS A 175 -1.88 -14.70 14.05
N PHE A 176 -0.63 -14.26 14.15
CA PHE A 176 0.56 -15.11 14.12
C PHE A 176 1.30 -15.01 15.45
N PRO A 177 1.95 -16.10 15.91
CA PRO A 177 2.78 -16.06 17.10
C PRO A 177 3.85 -14.96 16.95
N LYS A 178 4.03 -14.17 17.99
CA LYS A 178 5.12 -13.18 18.08
C LYS A 178 6.35 -13.83 18.69
N GLU A 179 7.51 -13.60 18.10
CA GLU A 179 8.79 -13.95 18.71
C GLU A 179 8.97 -13.23 20.05
N GLU A 180 9.62 -13.87 21.00
CA GLU A 180 9.75 -13.37 22.36
C GLU A 180 10.52 -12.05 22.42
N ALA A 181 9.84 -10.97 22.80
CA ALA A 181 10.51 -9.80 23.31
C ALA A 181 10.87 -10.08 24.80
N VAL A 182 12.15 -10.23 25.06
CA VAL A 182 12.69 -10.42 26.41
C VAL A 182 12.29 -9.22 27.28
N GLY A 183 11.40 -9.41 28.25
CA GLY A 183 11.31 -8.47 29.37
C GLY A 183 9.98 -7.94 29.89
N ILE A 184 8.80 -8.44 29.51
CA ILE A 184 7.54 -7.99 30.14
C ILE A 184 6.63 -9.18 30.50
N ASN A 185 6.47 -9.41 31.81
CA ASN A 185 5.59 -10.41 32.42
C ASN A 185 4.09 -10.03 32.42
N SER A 186 3.55 -9.48 31.36
CA SER A 186 2.11 -9.61 31.15
C SER A 186 1.89 -10.96 30.50
N SER A 187 1.04 -11.81 31.07
CA SER A 187 0.90 -13.16 30.54
C SER A 187 0.63 -13.09 29.05
N ARG A 188 1.47 -13.72 28.23
CA ARG A 188 1.36 -13.83 26.77
C ARG A 188 -0.08 -14.20 26.37
N PHE A 189 -0.69 -15.08 27.11
CA PHE A 189 -2.09 -15.45 27.01
C PHE A 189 -3.06 -14.26 27.05
N THR A 190 -2.88 -13.33 28.02
CA THR A 190 -3.76 -12.15 28.13
C THR A 190 -3.63 -11.24 26.91
N THR A 191 -2.44 -11.12 26.34
CA THR A 191 -2.20 -10.32 25.13
C THR A 191 -2.84 -10.98 23.91
N GLU A 192 -2.67 -12.30 23.73
CA GLU A 192 -3.29 -13.07 22.66
C GLU A 192 -4.82 -12.97 22.72
N ILE A 193 -5.43 -13.13 23.91
CA ILE A 193 -6.88 -12.97 24.09
C ILE A 193 -7.37 -11.56 23.75
N LYS A 194 -6.62 -10.52 24.11
CA LYS A 194 -6.98 -9.14 23.76
C LYS A 194 -6.93 -8.90 22.23
N GLU A 195 -5.96 -9.48 21.55
CA GLU A 195 -5.87 -9.41 20.08
C GLU A 195 -7.03 -10.16 19.42
N LEU A 196 -7.32 -11.37 19.87
CA LEU A 196 -8.48 -12.15 19.39
C LEU A 196 -9.80 -11.41 19.63
N LYS A 197 -9.98 -10.81 20.81
CA LYS A 197 -11.17 -10.01 21.12
C LYS A 197 -11.34 -8.87 20.10
N LYS A 198 -10.27 -8.13 19.77
CA LYS A 198 -10.33 -7.08 18.76
C LYS A 198 -10.73 -7.60 17.38
N ILE A 199 -10.18 -8.75 16.96
CA ILE A 199 -10.58 -9.37 15.71
C ILE A 199 -12.09 -9.66 15.71
N CYS A 200 -12.60 -10.29 16.78
CA CYS A 200 -14.02 -10.60 16.93
C CYS A 200 -14.94 -9.36 16.96
N GLU A 201 -14.44 -8.23 17.50
CA GLU A 201 -15.21 -6.98 17.55
C GLU A 201 -15.35 -6.28 16.20
N TYR A 202 -14.34 -6.42 15.33
CA TYR A 202 -14.29 -5.70 14.06
C TYR A 202 -14.55 -6.55 12.82
N MET A 203 -14.44 -7.88 12.93
CA MET A 203 -14.67 -8.75 11.78
C MET A 203 -16.13 -8.72 11.34
N THR A 204 -16.34 -8.79 10.04
CA THR A 204 -17.65 -8.90 9.41
C THR A 204 -17.77 -10.25 8.68
N ASP A 205 -18.89 -10.48 8.04
CA ASP A 205 -19.12 -11.66 7.21
C ASP A 205 -18.30 -11.66 5.91
N ARG A 206 -17.61 -10.56 5.57
CA ARG A 206 -16.74 -10.38 4.40
C ARG A 206 -15.26 -10.22 4.75
N SER A 207 -14.89 -10.37 6.00
CA SER A 207 -13.50 -10.28 6.43
C SER A 207 -12.74 -11.57 6.13
N LEU A 208 -11.48 -11.44 5.75
CA LEU A 208 -10.53 -12.55 5.69
C LEU A 208 -9.77 -12.62 7.03
N VAL A 209 -9.87 -13.73 7.71
CA VAL A 209 -9.16 -13.94 8.99
C VAL A 209 -8.19 -15.11 8.84
N ILE A 210 -6.93 -14.88 9.18
CA ILE A 210 -5.87 -15.88 9.08
C ILE A 210 -5.26 -16.10 10.47
N PHE A 211 -5.49 -17.28 11.01
CA PHE A 211 -4.91 -17.74 12.27
C PHE A 211 -3.74 -18.69 12.00
N ASN A 212 -2.65 -18.51 12.72
CA ASN A 212 -1.55 -19.45 12.75
C ASN A 212 -1.20 -19.77 14.20
N GLU A 213 -1.42 -21.02 14.62
CA GLU A 213 -1.05 -21.52 15.95
C GLU A 213 -1.49 -20.58 17.09
N SER A 214 -2.74 -20.10 17.03
CA SER A 214 -3.29 -19.19 18.04
C SER A 214 -3.51 -19.89 19.37
N ILE A 215 -3.25 -19.18 20.49
CA ILE A 215 -3.42 -19.67 21.87
C ILE A 215 -2.43 -20.82 22.23
N GLN A 216 -1.16 -20.64 21.90
CA GLN A 216 -0.12 -21.61 22.31
C GLN A 216 0.47 -21.35 23.70
N SER A 217 0.11 -20.26 24.33
CA SER A 217 0.70 -19.82 25.61
C SER A 217 0.17 -20.57 26.84
N THR A 218 -0.70 -21.57 26.66
CA THR A 218 -1.11 -22.46 27.71
C THR A 218 -0.22 -23.70 27.74
N THR A 219 0.64 -23.83 28.73
CA THR A 219 1.24 -25.13 29.07
C THR A 219 0.11 -26.11 29.36
N PRO A 220 0.11 -27.31 28.75
CA PRO A 220 -0.76 -28.36 29.24
C PRO A 220 -0.47 -28.55 30.73
N VAL A 221 -1.49 -28.38 31.59
CA VAL A 221 -1.39 -28.83 32.97
C VAL A 221 -1.38 -30.35 32.89
N GLU A 222 -0.22 -30.96 33.22
CA GLU A 222 -0.14 -32.39 33.46
C GLU A 222 -1.09 -32.85 34.60
#